data_d7f4b9955a77dfbfa066ef4f34fbe074
#
_entry.id   d7f4b9955a77dfbfa066ef4f34fbe074
#
_cell.length_a   1.000
_cell.length_b   1.000
_cell.length_c   1.000
_cell.angle_alpha   90.00
_cell.angle_beta   90.00
_cell.angle_gamma   90.00
#
_symmetry.space_group_name_H-M   'P 1'
#
loop_
_entity.id
_entity.type
_entity.pdbx_description
1 polymer ?
#
loop_
_entity_poly.entity_id
_entity_poly.type
_entity_poly.pdbx_seq_one_letter_code
_entity_poly.pdbx_strand_id
1 'polypeptide(L)'
;MSLVRRFKEKDAKEVRNLIVRNFLEINSKDYGISAMEKLAKVYNVEKVLNVASYAHMYVFEFDGKIVGTGSISSFWGSETESILLCIFVLPEFHGKGVGRKIINTLETDEFYVRASRIEIPASITATEFYRKFGYDYKNGVKELDDEHHYRLEKFKAAGLK
;
A
#
# COMPACT_ATOMS: atom_id res chain seq x y z
N MET A 1 -2.59 -3.84 -22.36
CA MET A 1 -2.14 -2.47 -22.16
C MET A 1 -2.35 -2.07 -20.71
N SER A 2 -1.36 -1.46 -20.08
CA SER A 2 -1.45 -1.05 -18.68
C SER A 2 -1.74 0.45 -18.56
N LEU A 3 -2.50 0.81 -17.53
CA LEU A 3 -2.89 2.20 -17.27
C LEU A 3 -2.82 2.48 -15.77
N VAL A 4 -2.27 3.62 -15.40
CA VAL A 4 -2.26 4.11 -14.02
C VAL A 4 -3.15 5.34 -13.94
N ARG A 5 -4.03 5.39 -12.95
CA ARG A 5 -4.88 6.56 -12.74
C ARG A 5 -5.33 6.66 -11.28
N ARG A 6 -5.87 7.82 -10.94
CA ARG A 6 -6.47 8.02 -9.61
C ARG A 6 -7.73 7.15 -9.46
N PHE A 7 -7.90 6.65 -8.24
CA PHE A 7 -9.11 5.92 -7.85
C PHE A 7 -10.35 6.80 -8.02
N LYS A 8 -11.45 6.16 -8.43
CA LYS A 8 -12.79 6.76 -8.50
C LYS A 8 -13.73 5.93 -7.66
N GLU A 9 -14.80 6.54 -7.16
CA GLU A 9 -15.76 5.84 -6.30
C GLU A 9 -16.28 4.54 -6.91
N LYS A 10 -16.50 4.52 -8.21
CA LYS A 10 -16.95 3.32 -8.93
C LYS A 10 -15.97 2.14 -8.86
N ASP A 11 -14.73 2.39 -8.51
CA ASP A 11 -13.70 1.34 -8.41
C ASP A 11 -13.74 0.61 -7.07
N ALA A 12 -14.48 1.12 -6.09
CA ALA A 12 -14.41 0.67 -4.71
C ALA A 12 -14.66 -0.83 -4.54
N LYS A 13 -15.63 -1.38 -5.25
CA LYS A 13 -15.95 -2.82 -5.17
C LYS A 13 -14.82 -3.68 -5.72
N GLU A 14 -14.28 -3.31 -6.86
CA GLU A 14 -13.18 -4.06 -7.48
C GLU A 14 -11.91 -3.98 -6.64
N VAL A 15 -11.60 -2.80 -6.08
CA VAL A 15 -10.47 -2.62 -5.17
C VAL A 15 -10.66 -3.46 -3.90
N ARG A 16 -11.85 -3.42 -3.32
CA ARG A 16 -12.18 -4.23 -2.15
C ARG A 16 -11.94 -5.71 -2.42
N ASN A 17 -12.42 -6.21 -3.55
CA ASN A 17 -12.27 -7.62 -3.92
C ASN A 17 -10.80 -8.01 -4.09
N LEU A 18 -10.00 -7.12 -4.69
CA LEU A 18 -8.56 -7.33 -4.85
C LEU A 18 -7.87 -7.43 -3.48
N ILE A 19 -8.21 -6.54 -2.57
CA ILE A 19 -7.61 -6.51 -1.22
C ILE A 19 -7.98 -7.78 -0.45
N VAL A 20 -9.25 -8.17 -0.48
CA VAL A 20 -9.71 -9.38 0.21
C VAL A 20 -9.04 -10.63 -0.34
N ARG A 21 -8.86 -10.71 -1.65
CA ARG A 21 -8.12 -11.83 -2.24
C ARG A 21 -6.69 -11.91 -1.70
N ASN A 22 -6.04 -10.76 -1.51
CA ASN A 22 -4.70 -10.74 -0.90
C ASN A 22 -4.72 -11.22 0.54
N PHE A 23 -5.73 -10.83 1.32
CA PHE A 23 -5.85 -11.36 2.69
C PHE A 23 -5.89 -12.88 2.69
N LEU A 24 -6.72 -13.46 1.83
CA LEU A 24 -6.98 -14.91 1.84
C LEU A 24 -5.87 -15.72 1.16
N GLU A 25 -5.27 -15.20 0.11
CA GLU A 25 -4.33 -15.97 -0.72
C GLU A 25 -2.86 -15.66 -0.43
N ILE A 26 -2.54 -14.48 0.06
CA ILE A 26 -1.15 -14.04 0.29
C ILE A 26 -0.89 -13.82 1.78
N ASN A 27 -1.63 -12.92 2.42
CA ASN A 27 -1.39 -12.55 3.81
C ASN A 27 -1.73 -13.69 4.78
N SER A 28 -2.56 -14.64 4.36
CA SER A 28 -2.83 -15.84 5.16
C SER A 28 -1.57 -16.65 5.44
N LYS A 29 -0.57 -16.54 4.58
CA LYS A 29 0.72 -17.22 4.79
C LYS A 29 1.51 -16.60 5.94
N ASP A 30 1.31 -15.28 6.19
CA ASP A 30 1.97 -14.57 7.29
C ASP A 30 1.18 -14.68 8.59
N TYR A 31 -0.15 -14.60 8.53
CA TYR A 31 -1.01 -14.38 9.69
C TYR A 31 -2.00 -15.51 9.98
N GLY A 32 -2.06 -16.52 9.12
CA GLY A 32 -2.99 -17.64 9.23
C GLY A 32 -4.32 -17.35 8.54
N ILE A 33 -4.92 -18.41 7.98
CA ILE A 33 -6.16 -18.30 7.21
C ILE A 33 -7.34 -17.83 8.08
N SER A 34 -7.41 -18.30 9.33
CA SER A 34 -8.52 -17.96 10.23
C SER A 34 -8.57 -16.44 10.50
N ALA A 35 -7.41 -15.84 10.80
CA ALA A 35 -7.33 -14.39 11.04
C ALA A 35 -7.70 -13.59 9.78
N MET A 36 -7.25 -14.06 8.62
CA MET A 36 -7.53 -13.36 7.36
C MET A 36 -8.97 -13.53 6.92
N GLU A 37 -9.61 -14.66 7.19
CA GLU A 37 -11.04 -14.83 6.94
C GLU A 37 -11.87 -13.88 7.78
N LYS A 38 -11.51 -13.69 9.05
CA LYS A 38 -12.20 -12.72 9.92
C LYS A 38 -12.05 -11.31 9.41
N LEU A 39 -10.84 -10.94 8.98
CA LEU A 39 -10.59 -9.61 8.43
C LEU A 39 -11.37 -9.40 7.12
N ALA A 40 -11.39 -10.42 6.25
CA ALA A 40 -12.12 -10.35 4.98
C ALA A 40 -13.62 -10.10 5.18
N LYS A 41 -14.21 -10.68 6.23
CA LYS A 41 -15.64 -10.51 6.52
C LYS A 41 -16.00 -9.08 6.86
N VAL A 42 -15.10 -8.34 7.51
CA VAL A 42 -15.37 -6.97 7.94
C VAL A 42 -14.82 -5.93 6.98
N TYR A 43 -14.01 -6.36 6.01
CA TYR A 43 -13.42 -5.43 5.03
C TYR A 43 -14.40 -5.19 3.89
N ASN A 44 -15.06 -4.05 3.93
CA ASN A 44 -16.13 -3.72 2.98
C ASN A 44 -15.77 -2.50 2.12
N VAL A 45 -16.67 -2.14 1.20
CA VAL A 45 -16.49 -0.99 0.31
C VAL A 45 -16.32 0.31 1.10
N GLU A 46 -17.01 0.45 2.23
CA GLU A 46 -16.90 1.65 3.08
C GLU A 46 -15.46 1.88 3.56
N LYS A 47 -14.73 0.82 3.87
CA LYS A 47 -13.34 0.94 4.30
C LYS A 47 -12.45 1.46 3.17
N VAL A 48 -12.68 1.01 1.94
CA VAL A 48 -11.96 1.52 0.77
C VAL A 48 -12.25 3.00 0.56
N LEU A 49 -13.53 3.36 0.59
CA LEU A 49 -13.95 4.76 0.40
C LEU A 49 -13.42 5.67 1.51
N ASN A 50 -13.35 5.16 2.74
CA ASN A 50 -12.79 5.91 3.85
C ASN A 50 -11.33 6.28 3.61
N VAL A 51 -10.50 5.32 3.20
CA VAL A 51 -9.10 5.60 2.88
C VAL A 51 -9.00 6.60 1.73
N ALA A 52 -9.78 6.40 0.67
CA ALA A 52 -9.77 7.30 -0.49
C ALA A 52 -10.23 8.72 -0.15
N SER A 53 -10.96 8.90 0.95
CA SER A 53 -11.44 10.22 1.36
C SER A 53 -10.33 11.13 1.90
N TYR A 54 -9.23 10.56 2.42
CA TYR A 54 -8.12 11.34 2.96
C TYR A 54 -6.78 11.07 2.28
N ALA A 55 -6.67 9.98 1.55
CA ALA A 55 -5.43 9.60 0.86
C ALA A 55 -5.57 9.78 -0.65
N HIS A 56 -4.43 9.92 -1.33
CA HIS A 56 -4.39 9.84 -2.78
C HIS A 56 -4.26 8.38 -3.16
N MET A 57 -5.37 7.77 -3.58
CA MET A 57 -5.42 6.37 -3.97
C MET A 57 -5.31 6.25 -5.49
N TYR A 58 -4.48 5.31 -5.93
CA TYR A 58 -4.25 5.00 -7.35
C TYR A 58 -4.69 3.57 -7.64
N VAL A 59 -5.15 3.36 -8.86
CA VAL A 59 -5.46 2.02 -9.37
C VAL A 59 -4.62 1.76 -10.62
N PHE A 60 -4.25 0.50 -10.79
CA PHE A 60 -3.38 0.02 -11.86
C PHE A 60 -4.17 -0.98 -12.66
N GLU A 61 -4.44 -0.65 -13.93
CA GLU A 61 -5.26 -1.48 -14.81
C GLU A 61 -4.39 -2.21 -15.82
N PHE A 62 -4.79 -3.42 -16.13
CA PHE A 62 -4.27 -4.18 -17.26
C PHE A 62 -5.46 -4.74 -18.02
N ASP A 63 -5.56 -4.36 -19.31
CA ASP A 63 -6.68 -4.75 -20.18
C ASP A 63 -8.05 -4.52 -19.53
N GLY A 64 -8.23 -3.33 -18.93
CA GLY A 64 -9.51 -2.92 -18.37
C GLY A 64 -9.82 -3.46 -16.98
N LYS A 65 -8.93 -4.28 -16.40
CA LYS A 65 -9.11 -4.87 -15.07
C LYS A 65 -8.14 -4.23 -14.09
N ILE A 66 -8.61 -3.90 -12.89
CA ILE A 66 -7.73 -3.39 -11.83
C ILE A 66 -6.92 -4.55 -11.29
N VAL A 67 -5.59 -4.45 -11.44
CA VAL A 67 -4.65 -5.49 -11.01
C VAL A 67 -3.80 -5.06 -9.82
N GLY A 68 -3.87 -3.79 -9.43
CA GLY A 68 -3.15 -3.29 -8.29
C GLY A 68 -3.73 -1.99 -7.77
N THR A 69 -3.40 -1.66 -6.52
CA THR A 69 -3.78 -0.40 -5.89
C THR A 69 -2.68 0.03 -4.93
N GLY A 70 -2.62 1.32 -4.65
CA GLY A 70 -1.72 1.87 -3.66
C GLY A 70 -2.13 3.28 -3.32
N SER A 71 -1.87 3.70 -2.09
CA SER A 71 -2.29 5.00 -1.59
C SER A 71 -1.16 5.68 -0.83
N ILE A 72 -1.21 7.01 -0.77
CA ILE A 72 -0.31 7.82 0.03
C ILE A 72 -1.12 8.93 0.69
N SER A 73 -0.78 9.23 1.94
CA SER A 73 -1.43 10.28 2.71
C SER A 73 -0.39 11.02 3.55
N SER A 74 -0.77 12.17 4.09
CA SER A 74 0.06 12.79 5.12
C SER A 74 0.07 11.88 6.35
N PHE A 75 1.19 11.86 7.08
CA PHE A 75 1.31 11.11 8.31
C PHE A 75 0.72 11.97 9.45
N TRP A 76 -0.48 11.58 9.90
CA TRP A 76 -1.21 12.29 10.97
C TRP A 76 -1.32 13.81 10.73
N GLY A 77 -1.62 14.21 9.48
CA GLY A 77 -1.79 15.61 9.12
C GLY A 77 -0.50 16.41 8.97
N SER A 78 0.66 15.75 9.03
CA SER A 78 1.96 16.40 8.87
C SER A 78 2.15 16.95 7.45
N GLU A 79 2.82 18.08 7.33
CA GLU A 79 3.21 18.66 6.04
C GLU A 79 4.55 18.12 5.55
N THR A 80 5.33 17.48 6.44
CA THR A 80 6.70 17.03 6.13
C THR A 80 6.88 15.52 6.22
N GLU A 81 5.84 14.79 6.64
CA GLU A 81 5.89 13.33 6.72
C GLU A 81 4.66 12.74 6.04
N SER A 82 4.84 11.61 5.39
CA SER A 82 3.78 10.92 4.67
C SER A 82 3.82 9.43 4.95
N ILE A 83 2.73 8.74 4.61
CA ILE A 83 2.60 7.31 4.84
C ILE A 83 2.03 6.65 3.60
N LEU A 84 2.62 5.52 3.19
CA LEU A 84 2.08 4.68 2.13
C LEU A 84 1.12 3.67 2.74
N LEU A 85 -0.01 3.46 2.10
CA LEU A 85 -1.11 2.64 2.62
C LEU A 85 -1.71 1.78 1.52
N CYS A 86 -2.29 0.65 1.91
CA CYS A 86 -3.15 -0.16 1.04
C CYS A 86 -2.49 -0.52 -0.29
N ILE A 87 -1.24 -0.99 -0.24
CA ILE A 87 -0.54 -1.44 -1.43
C ILE A 87 -0.82 -2.93 -1.63
N PHE A 88 -1.55 -3.25 -2.68
CA PHE A 88 -1.95 -4.63 -2.99
C PHE A 88 -1.88 -4.87 -4.49
N VAL A 89 -1.48 -6.08 -4.87
CA VAL A 89 -1.42 -6.54 -6.25
C VAL A 89 -2.18 -7.85 -6.34
N LEU A 90 -3.00 -8.04 -7.39
CA LEU A 90 -3.67 -9.33 -7.59
C LEU A 90 -2.63 -10.47 -7.55
N PRO A 91 -2.94 -11.59 -6.87
CA PRO A 91 -1.97 -12.69 -6.73
C PRO A 91 -1.37 -13.16 -8.04
N GLU A 92 -2.17 -13.28 -9.10
CA GLU A 92 -1.68 -13.74 -10.41
C GLU A 92 -0.78 -12.73 -11.12
N PHE A 93 -0.69 -11.50 -10.61
CA PHE A 93 0.19 -10.46 -11.14
C PHE A 93 1.42 -10.21 -10.28
N HIS A 94 1.64 -11.02 -9.24
CA HIS A 94 2.86 -10.94 -8.46
C HIS A 94 4.07 -11.35 -9.31
N GLY A 95 5.20 -10.70 -9.08
CA GLY A 95 6.42 -10.97 -9.84
C GLY A 95 6.41 -10.41 -11.27
N LYS A 96 5.44 -9.58 -11.62
CA LYS A 96 5.32 -9.02 -12.98
C LYS A 96 5.58 -7.51 -13.03
N GLY A 97 6.16 -6.94 -11.99
CA GLY A 97 6.54 -5.53 -11.96
C GLY A 97 5.43 -4.56 -11.56
N VAL A 98 4.23 -5.04 -11.22
CA VAL A 98 3.13 -4.16 -10.81
C VAL A 98 3.46 -3.45 -9.51
N GLY A 99 4.01 -4.16 -8.52
CA GLY A 99 4.41 -3.55 -7.25
C GLY A 99 5.42 -2.43 -7.43
N ARG A 100 6.42 -2.63 -8.29
CA ARG A 100 7.40 -1.59 -8.61
C ARG A 100 6.74 -0.37 -9.25
N LYS A 101 5.80 -0.59 -10.15
CA LYS A 101 5.05 0.50 -10.80
C LYS A 101 4.24 1.28 -9.78
N ILE A 102 3.64 0.59 -8.79
CA ILE A 102 2.91 1.23 -7.71
C ILE A 102 3.84 2.15 -6.91
N ILE A 103 4.96 1.63 -6.43
CA ILE A 103 5.92 2.43 -5.65
C ILE A 103 6.39 3.63 -6.47
N ASN A 104 6.78 3.42 -7.72
CA ASN A 104 7.25 4.52 -8.57
C ASN A 104 6.18 5.60 -8.74
N THR A 105 4.92 5.22 -8.88
CA THR A 105 3.82 6.17 -9.00
C THR A 105 3.61 6.96 -7.71
N LEU A 106 3.57 6.27 -6.56
CA LEU A 106 3.38 6.93 -5.28
C LEU A 106 4.53 7.90 -4.98
N GLU A 107 5.73 7.57 -5.43
CA GLU A 107 6.90 8.44 -5.23
C GLU A 107 6.91 9.66 -6.14
N THR A 108 5.95 9.81 -7.05
CA THR A 108 5.74 11.04 -7.82
C THR A 108 4.60 11.89 -7.26
N ASP A 109 3.83 11.37 -6.31
CA ASP A 109 2.70 12.09 -5.72
C ASP A 109 3.18 13.27 -4.87
N GLU A 110 2.38 14.34 -4.78
CA GLU A 110 2.74 15.53 -4.02
C GLU A 110 3.01 15.24 -2.53
N PHE A 111 2.30 14.28 -1.94
CA PHE A 111 2.55 13.87 -0.56
C PHE A 111 3.94 13.27 -0.37
N TYR A 112 4.44 12.56 -1.38
CA TYR A 112 5.80 12.04 -1.35
C TYR A 112 6.82 13.16 -1.59
N VAL A 113 6.58 13.97 -2.62
CA VAL A 113 7.54 14.99 -3.05
C VAL A 113 7.81 16.01 -1.94
N ARG A 114 6.77 16.43 -1.23
CA ARG A 114 6.92 17.41 -0.13
C ARG A 114 7.47 16.82 1.17
N ALA A 115 7.44 15.50 1.32
CA ALA A 115 7.82 14.86 2.57
C ALA A 115 9.33 14.69 2.69
N SER A 116 9.84 14.87 3.90
CA SER A 116 11.23 14.53 4.23
C SER A 116 11.34 13.11 4.76
N ARG A 117 10.22 12.54 5.23
CA ARG A 117 10.14 11.19 5.76
C ARG A 117 8.86 10.51 5.30
N ILE A 118 8.98 9.25 4.87
CA ILE A 118 7.84 8.43 4.46
C ILE A 118 7.85 7.14 5.28
N GLU A 119 6.68 6.75 5.79
CA GLU A 119 6.52 5.53 6.56
C GLU A 119 5.68 4.51 5.80
N ILE A 120 5.92 3.21 6.00
CA ILE A 120 5.10 2.12 5.46
C ILE A 120 4.85 1.11 6.56
N PRO A 121 3.58 0.79 6.89
CA PRO A 121 3.28 -0.40 7.68
C PRO A 121 3.30 -1.62 6.75
N ALA A 122 4.35 -2.43 6.85
CA ALA A 122 4.60 -3.52 5.92
C ALA A 122 4.17 -4.87 6.50
N SER A 123 3.50 -5.69 5.68
CA SER A 123 3.27 -7.08 6.05
C SER A 123 4.61 -7.82 6.09
N ILE A 124 4.64 -8.94 6.80
CA ILE A 124 5.89 -9.71 6.97
C ILE A 124 6.51 -10.04 5.61
N THR A 125 5.71 -10.61 4.70
CA THR A 125 6.20 -11.03 3.37
C THR A 125 6.64 -9.85 2.50
N ALA A 126 6.01 -8.68 2.65
CA ALA A 126 6.28 -7.53 1.79
C ALA A 126 7.49 -6.71 2.22
N THR A 127 8.00 -6.91 3.43
CA THR A 127 9.06 -6.09 4.01
C THR A 127 10.29 -5.99 3.10
N GLU A 128 10.82 -7.12 2.62
CA GLU A 128 12.03 -7.12 1.80
C GLU A 128 11.80 -6.45 0.45
N PHE A 129 10.59 -6.52 -0.07
CA PHE A 129 10.24 -5.81 -1.30
C PHE A 129 10.39 -4.29 -1.11
N TYR A 130 9.82 -3.74 -0.03
CA TYR A 130 9.92 -2.30 0.24
C TYR A 130 11.35 -1.85 0.53
N ARG A 131 12.14 -2.72 1.16
CA ARG A 131 13.54 -2.39 1.45
C ARG A 131 14.35 -2.13 0.18
N LYS A 132 13.97 -2.74 -0.94
CA LYS A 132 14.60 -2.49 -2.24
C LYS A 132 14.42 -1.05 -2.74
N PHE A 133 13.44 -0.34 -2.19
CA PHE A 133 13.14 1.04 -2.58
C PHE A 133 13.67 2.06 -1.57
N GLY A 134 14.51 1.61 -0.63
CA GLY A 134 15.15 2.49 0.34
C GLY A 134 14.43 2.61 1.67
N TYR A 135 13.35 1.85 1.88
CA TYR A 135 12.67 1.79 3.17
C TYR A 135 13.40 0.81 4.08
N ASP A 136 13.52 1.15 5.35
CA ASP A 136 14.15 0.26 6.34
C ASP A 136 13.43 0.41 7.67
N TYR A 137 13.74 -0.46 8.61
CA TYR A 137 13.06 -0.54 9.89
C TYR A 137 13.07 0.80 10.63
N LYS A 138 11.89 1.24 11.06
CA LYS A 138 11.71 2.49 11.80
C LYS A 138 12.54 2.45 13.08
N ASN A 139 13.38 3.47 13.26
CA ASN A 139 14.32 3.56 14.38
C ASN A 139 15.22 2.32 14.51
N GLY A 140 15.44 1.58 13.43
CA GLY A 140 16.22 0.35 13.45
C GLY A 140 15.56 -0.82 14.18
N VAL A 141 14.27 -0.71 14.54
CA VAL A 141 13.58 -1.72 15.35
C VAL A 141 12.86 -2.73 14.45
N LYS A 142 13.31 -3.97 14.48
CA LYS A 142 12.72 -5.07 13.73
C LYS A 142 11.76 -5.83 14.64
N GLU A 143 10.62 -5.20 14.95
CA GLU A 143 9.57 -5.80 15.77
C GLU A 143 8.20 -5.53 15.14
N LEU A 144 7.29 -6.47 15.26
CA LEU A 144 5.92 -6.30 14.79
C LEU A 144 5.16 -5.34 15.70
N ASP A 145 4.36 -4.46 15.10
CA ASP A 145 3.49 -3.57 15.85
C ASP A 145 2.19 -4.30 16.28
N ASP A 146 1.26 -3.57 16.90
CA ASP A 146 0.00 -4.14 17.38
C ASP A 146 -0.87 -4.73 16.28
N GLU A 147 -0.64 -4.29 15.03
CA GLU A 147 -1.37 -4.80 13.87
C GLU A 147 -0.56 -5.85 13.10
N HIS A 148 0.54 -6.33 13.70
CA HIS A 148 1.43 -7.33 13.12
C HIS A 148 2.11 -6.88 11.83
N HIS A 149 2.46 -5.58 11.75
CA HIS A 149 3.26 -5.03 10.67
C HIS A 149 4.65 -4.66 11.16
N TYR A 150 5.63 -4.79 10.28
CA TYR A 150 6.91 -4.10 10.48
C TYR A 150 6.72 -2.65 10.02
N ARG A 151 7.08 -1.70 10.89
CA ARG A 151 7.06 -0.29 10.48
C ARG A 151 8.37 0.01 9.79
N LEU A 152 8.28 0.48 8.54
CA LEU A 152 9.43 0.88 7.76
C LEU A 152 9.38 2.38 7.51
N GLU A 153 10.54 2.98 7.29
CA GLU A 153 10.63 4.42 6.99
C GLU A 153 11.72 4.68 5.98
N LYS A 154 11.58 5.80 5.29
CA LYS A 154 12.55 6.29 4.34
C LYS A 154 12.72 7.78 4.56
N PHE A 155 13.96 8.22 4.75
CA PHE A 155 14.27 9.64 4.83
C PHE A 155 14.80 10.10 3.50
N LYS A 156 14.34 11.28 3.03
CA LYS A 156 14.89 11.92 1.85
C LYS A 156 15.88 12.98 2.29
N ALA A 157 17.01 13.07 1.58
CA ALA A 157 18.00 14.09 1.88
C ALA A 157 17.41 15.49 1.65
N ALA A 158 17.84 16.45 2.47
CA ALA A 158 17.40 17.83 2.32
C ALA A 158 17.73 18.34 0.91
N GLY A 159 16.75 18.99 0.26
CA GLY A 159 16.90 19.50 -1.09
C GLY A 159 16.61 18.52 -2.22
N LEU A 160 16.34 17.26 -1.93
CA LEU A 160 15.87 16.29 -2.93
C LEU A 160 14.36 16.41 -3.08
N LYS A 161 13.92 16.51 -4.32
CA LYS A 161 12.49 16.68 -4.63
C LYS A 161 11.96 15.56 -5.51
#